data_54746364224abd400486e2edcd8efa3e
#
_entry.id   54746364224abd400486e2edcd8efa3e
#
_cell.length_a   1.000
_cell.length_b   1.000
_cell.length_c   1.000
_cell.angle_alpha   90.00
_cell.angle_beta   90.00
_cell.angle_gamma   90.00
#
_symmetry.space_group_name_H-M   'P 1'
#
loop_
_entity.id
_entity.type
_entity.pdbx_description
1 polymer ?
#
loop_
_entity_poly.entity_id
_entity_poly.type
_entity_poly.pdbx_seq_one_letter_code
_entity_poly.pdbx_strand_id
1 'polypeptide(L)'
;MVVSAWETQNTRVNKLLDSLTDEQLMSETAPGRNRGVYLIGHLTAVSDGMLPILGWGERLYPQLEDIFVAKPDKAVTQIPAVADIKKYWSKVNATITDHIRHMPAEEWFTKHSVVSAEDFAKEPHRNKLNILVNRTNHHSYHLGQLMYLAKQKSES
;
A
#
# COMPACT_ATOMS: atom_id res chain seq x y z
N MET A 1 -6.17 14.23 12.14
CA MET A 1 -7.14 13.22 11.65
C MET A 1 -6.59 12.38 10.50
N VAL A 2 -6.14 12.97 9.38
CA VAL A 2 -5.69 12.21 8.20
C VAL A 2 -4.45 11.37 8.47
N VAL A 3 -3.45 11.92 9.15
CA VAL A 3 -2.24 11.19 9.57
C VAL A 3 -2.60 10.03 10.50
N SER A 4 -3.45 10.28 11.47
CA SER A 4 -3.93 9.24 12.39
C SER A 4 -4.70 8.12 11.67
N ALA A 5 -5.47 8.45 10.64
CA ALA A 5 -6.16 7.46 9.82
C ALA A 5 -5.18 6.56 9.05
N TRP A 6 -4.14 7.14 8.44
CA TRP A 6 -3.06 6.41 7.79
C TRP A 6 -2.36 5.45 8.76
N GLU A 7 -1.94 5.96 9.91
CA GLU A 7 -1.25 5.16 10.93
C GLU A 7 -2.15 4.02 11.47
N THR A 8 -3.43 4.29 11.63
CA THR A 8 -4.40 3.29 12.08
C THR A 8 -4.53 2.15 11.08
N GLN A 9 -4.64 2.44 9.77
CA GLN A 9 -4.73 1.38 8.76
C GLN A 9 -3.43 0.57 8.69
N ASN A 10 -2.27 1.21 8.73
CA ASN A 10 -0.99 0.51 8.75
C ASN A 10 -0.85 -0.41 9.98
N THR A 11 -1.26 0.05 11.15
CA THR A 11 -1.25 -0.76 12.38
C THR A 11 -2.16 -1.99 12.24
N ARG A 12 -3.33 -1.83 11.63
CA ARG A 12 -4.26 -2.94 11.39
C ARG A 12 -3.69 -3.98 10.43
N VAL A 13 -3.08 -3.51 9.34
CA VAL A 13 -2.40 -4.41 8.38
C VAL A 13 -1.26 -5.15 9.06
N ASN A 14 -0.42 -4.46 9.82
CA ASN A 14 0.69 -5.08 10.55
C ASN A 14 0.19 -6.17 11.52
N LYS A 15 -0.82 -5.88 12.33
CA LYS A 15 -1.41 -6.87 13.25
C LYS A 15 -1.93 -8.10 12.52
N LEU A 16 -2.58 -7.90 11.38
CA LEU A 16 -3.07 -9.01 10.58
C LEU A 16 -1.93 -9.85 10.03
N LEU A 17 -0.90 -9.22 9.45
CA LEU A 17 0.29 -9.90 8.93
C LEU A 17 1.02 -10.72 10.00
N ASP A 18 1.11 -10.19 11.22
CA ASP A 18 1.72 -10.90 12.36
C ASP A 18 0.89 -12.11 12.79
N SER A 19 -0.41 -12.10 12.53
CA SER A 19 -1.32 -13.19 12.90
C SER A 19 -1.45 -14.28 11.84
N LEU A 20 -1.06 -14.03 10.59
CA LEU A 20 -1.17 -14.96 9.47
C LEU A 20 0.13 -15.73 9.26
N THR A 21 0.01 -17.02 8.98
CA THR A 21 1.14 -17.84 8.53
C THR A 21 1.49 -17.53 7.07
N ASP A 22 2.69 -17.90 6.66
CA ASP A 22 3.11 -17.77 5.26
C ASP A 22 2.20 -18.60 4.33
N GLU A 23 1.77 -19.78 4.78
CA GLU A 23 0.82 -20.63 4.05
C GLU A 23 -0.53 -19.93 3.84
N GLN A 24 -1.07 -19.29 4.89
CA GLN A 24 -2.31 -18.49 4.77
C GLN A 24 -2.14 -17.33 3.78
N LEU A 25 -1.00 -16.63 3.80
CA LEU A 25 -0.71 -15.55 2.85
C LEU A 25 -0.55 -16.06 1.41
N MET A 26 -0.11 -17.28 1.21
CA MET A 26 -0.05 -17.90 -0.13
C MET A 26 -1.41 -18.39 -0.64
N SER A 27 -2.44 -18.37 0.21
CA SER A 27 -3.79 -18.77 -0.16
C SER A 27 -4.59 -17.65 -0.79
N GLU A 28 -5.56 -18.01 -1.64
CA GLU A 28 -6.54 -17.06 -2.20
C GLU A 28 -7.46 -16.53 -1.10
N THR A 29 -7.80 -15.25 -1.16
CA THR A 29 -8.72 -14.62 -0.20
C THR A 29 -10.14 -15.17 -0.31
N ALA A 30 -10.51 -15.64 -1.50
CA ALA A 30 -11.70 -16.40 -1.80
C ALA A 30 -11.44 -17.17 -3.11
N PRO A 31 -12.22 -18.20 -3.45
CA PRO A 31 -12.03 -18.97 -4.68
C PRO A 31 -11.94 -18.07 -5.93
N GLY A 32 -10.84 -18.19 -6.68
CA GLY A 32 -10.55 -17.41 -7.88
C GLY A 32 -10.16 -15.95 -7.63
N ARG A 33 -9.93 -15.54 -6.40
CA ARG A 33 -9.49 -14.19 -6.02
C ARG A 33 -7.99 -14.13 -5.77
N ASN A 34 -7.47 -12.92 -5.60
CA ASN A 34 -6.06 -12.69 -5.33
C ASN A 34 -5.60 -13.37 -4.03
N ARG A 35 -4.37 -13.88 -4.06
CA ARG A 35 -3.71 -14.39 -2.87
C ARG A 35 -3.32 -13.25 -1.93
N GLY A 36 -3.19 -13.56 -0.65
CA GLY A 36 -2.74 -12.60 0.36
C GLY A 36 -1.38 -12.01 0.03
N VAL A 37 -0.44 -12.83 -0.40
CA VAL A 37 0.91 -12.38 -0.79
C VAL A 37 0.89 -11.36 -1.92
N TYR A 38 0.00 -11.53 -2.91
CA TYR A 38 -0.18 -10.56 -3.99
C TYR A 38 -0.73 -9.24 -3.45
N LEU A 39 -1.72 -9.28 -2.58
CA LEU A 39 -2.34 -8.07 -2.02
C LEU A 39 -1.32 -7.27 -1.19
N ILE A 40 -0.48 -7.92 -0.39
CA ILE A 40 0.57 -7.21 0.37
C ILE A 40 1.65 -6.66 -0.56
N GLY A 41 2.07 -7.42 -1.56
CA GLY A 41 2.99 -6.92 -2.59
C GLY A 41 2.42 -5.72 -3.33
N HIS A 42 1.12 -5.78 -3.69
CA HIS A 42 0.41 -4.68 -4.35
C HIS A 42 0.34 -3.43 -3.47
N LEU A 43 -0.07 -3.56 -2.21
CA LEU A 43 -0.09 -2.44 -1.27
C LEU A 43 1.30 -1.84 -1.07
N THR A 44 2.32 -2.67 -1.00
CA THR A 44 3.71 -2.22 -0.87
C THR A 44 4.16 -1.42 -2.10
N ALA A 45 3.94 -1.95 -3.29
CA ALA A 45 4.33 -1.30 -4.55
C ALA A 45 3.60 0.02 -4.77
N VAL A 46 2.30 0.06 -4.49
CA VAL A 46 1.48 1.28 -4.63
C VAL A 46 1.89 2.33 -3.60
N SER A 47 2.17 1.92 -2.35
CA SER A 47 2.66 2.84 -1.31
C SER A 47 4.06 3.36 -1.64
N ASP A 48 4.95 2.52 -2.15
CA ASP A 48 6.30 2.93 -2.59
C ASP A 48 6.22 4.01 -3.69
N GLY A 49 5.22 3.92 -4.55
CA GLY A 49 4.91 4.94 -5.56
C GLY A 49 4.55 6.32 -5.00
N MET A 50 4.17 6.42 -3.73
CA MET A 50 3.91 7.71 -3.09
C MET A 50 5.19 8.56 -2.99
N LEU A 51 6.36 7.94 -2.86
CA LEU A 51 7.62 8.66 -2.74
C LEU A 51 7.85 9.63 -3.91
N PRO A 52 7.89 9.19 -5.18
CA PRO A 52 8.03 10.11 -6.30
C PRO A 52 6.80 11.01 -6.50
N ILE A 53 5.59 10.53 -6.25
CA ILE A 53 4.35 11.32 -6.43
C ILE A 53 4.32 12.53 -5.48
N LEU A 54 4.79 12.36 -4.25
CA LEU A 54 4.78 13.41 -3.22
C LEU A 54 6.10 14.19 -3.16
N GLY A 55 7.07 13.87 -4.03
CA GLY A 55 8.34 14.56 -4.08
C GLY A 55 9.30 14.18 -2.95
N TRP A 56 9.18 12.97 -2.40
CA TRP A 56 9.99 12.47 -1.29
C TRP A 56 11.17 11.57 -1.72
N GLY A 57 11.42 11.48 -3.01
CA GLY A 57 12.50 10.70 -3.58
C GLY A 57 12.03 9.59 -4.52
N GLU A 58 12.94 8.68 -4.83
CA GLU A 58 12.68 7.55 -5.71
C GLU A 58 12.02 6.39 -4.95
N ARG A 59 11.42 5.46 -5.68
CA ARG A 59 10.92 4.19 -5.12
C ARG A 59 12.05 3.42 -4.44
N LEU A 60 11.77 2.79 -3.31
CA LEU A 60 12.71 1.90 -2.62
C LEU A 60 12.85 0.54 -3.33
N TYR A 61 11.75 0.06 -3.89
CA TYR A 61 11.64 -1.27 -4.51
C TYR A 61 10.93 -1.19 -5.87
N PRO A 62 11.52 -0.52 -6.88
CA PRO A 62 10.86 -0.30 -8.17
C PRO A 62 10.50 -1.60 -8.91
N GLN A 63 11.19 -2.70 -8.63
CA GLN A 63 10.92 -4.02 -9.22
C GLN A 63 9.55 -4.60 -8.85
N LEU A 64 8.93 -4.12 -7.76
CA LEU A 64 7.63 -4.62 -7.32
C LEU A 64 6.48 -4.14 -8.21
N GLU A 65 6.65 -3.04 -8.92
CA GLU A 65 5.65 -2.47 -9.82
C GLU A 65 5.23 -3.46 -10.90
N ASP A 66 6.20 -4.07 -11.60
CA ASP A 66 5.92 -5.02 -12.67
C ASP A 66 5.17 -6.26 -12.17
N ILE A 67 5.53 -6.73 -10.98
CA ILE A 67 4.97 -7.96 -10.41
C ILE A 67 3.58 -7.76 -9.83
N PHE A 68 3.38 -6.67 -9.07
CA PHE A 68 2.23 -6.52 -8.20
C PHE A 68 1.27 -5.39 -8.60
N VAL A 69 1.58 -4.62 -9.64
CA VAL A 69 0.72 -3.55 -10.16
C VAL A 69 0.42 -3.76 -11.65
N ALA A 70 1.45 -3.93 -12.47
CA ALA A 70 1.29 -4.05 -13.91
C ALA A 70 0.71 -5.40 -14.35
N LYS A 71 0.88 -6.45 -13.56
CA LYS A 71 0.41 -7.81 -13.86
C LYS A 71 -0.56 -8.32 -12.79
N PRO A 72 -1.55 -9.14 -13.18
CA PRO A 72 -2.44 -9.78 -12.23
C PRO A 72 -1.72 -10.85 -11.41
N ASP A 73 -2.34 -11.25 -10.30
CA ASP A 73 -1.82 -12.34 -9.47
C ASP A 73 -1.60 -13.63 -10.29
N LYS A 74 -0.54 -14.33 -10.00
CA LYS A 74 -0.08 -15.57 -10.65
C LYS A 74 0.46 -15.41 -12.06
N ALA A 75 0.43 -14.22 -12.66
CA ALA A 75 1.04 -13.98 -13.97
C ALA A 75 2.58 -14.07 -13.93
N VAL A 76 3.18 -13.79 -12.79
CA VAL A 76 4.62 -13.96 -12.55
C VAL A 76 4.83 -15.15 -11.62
N THR A 77 5.58 -16.15 -12.08
CA THR A 77 5.82 -17.40 -11.31
C THR A 77 6.86 -17.21 -10.23
N GLN A 78 7.87 -16.38 -10.49
CA GLN A 78 8.92 -16.07 -9.50
C GLN A 78 8.60 -14.73 -8.83
N ILE A 79 8.08 -14.81 -7.62
CA ILE A 79 7.82 -13.65 -6.77
C ILE A 79 8.75 -13.68 -5.55
N PRO A 80 9.02 -12.52 -4.92
CA PRO A 80 9.77 -12.50 -3.66
C PRO A 80 9.10 -13.38 -2.59
N ALA A 81 9.93 -13.95 -1.71
CA ALA A 81 9.41 -14.72 -0.58
C ALA A 81 8.52 -13.86 0.32
N VAL A 82 7.54 -14.48 0.98
CA VAL A 82 6.63 -13.79 1.91
C VAL A 82 7.40 -12.95 2.94
N ALA A 83 8.48 -13.51 3.51
CA ALA A 83 9.32 -12.80 4.47
C ALA A 83 9.94 -11.52 3.89
N ASP A 84 10.37 -11.54 2.64
CA ASP A 84 10.93 -10.36 1.97
C ASP A 84 9.87 -9.32 1.67
N ILE A 85 8.69 -9.73 1.21
CA ILE A 85 7.56 -8.82 0.98
C ILE A 85 7.14 -8.13 2.29
N LYS A 86 7.11 -8.86 3.42
CA LYS A 86 6.84 -8.26 4.73
C LYS A 86 7.90 -7.22 5.13
N LYS A 87 9.16 -7.46 4.84
CA LYS A 87 10.25 -6.49 5.07
C LYS A 87 10.09 -5.26 4.19
N TYR A 88 9.77 -5.43 2.91
CA TYR A 88 9.52 -4.33 1.98
C TYR A 88 8.34 -3.47 2.43
N TRP A 89 7.24 -4.12 2.80
CA TRP A 89 6.08 -3.44 3.39
C TRP A 89 6.46 -2.60 4.60
N SER A 90 7.17 -3.19 5.55
CA SER A 90 7.60 -2.50 6.78
C SER A 90 8.49 -1.30 6.47
N LYS A 91 9.47 -1.47 5.58
CA LYS A 91 10.41 -0.40 5.21
C LYS A 91 9.71 0.74 4.46
N VAL A 92 8.87 0.44 3.50
CA VAL A 92 8.13 1.44 2.71
C VAL A 92 7.22 2.26 3.63
N ASN A 93 6.43 1.61 4.47
CA ASN A 93 5.48 2.30 5.33
C ASN A 93 6.16 3.12 6.44
N ALA A 94 7.27 2.63 6.99
CA ALA A 94 8.07 3.41 7.94
C ALA A 94 8.63 4.68 7.29
N THR A 95 9.15 4.58 6.08
CA THR A 95 9.71 5.72 5.33
C THR A 95 8.62 6.75 5.02
N ILE A 96 7.47 6.30 4.52
CA ILE A 96 6.34 7.20 4.20
C ILE A 96 5.81 7.85 5.47
N THR A 97 5.62 7.10 6.55
CA THR A 97 5.12 7.63 7.82
C THR A 97 6.06 8.70 8.39
N ASP A 98 7.36 8.51 8.26
CA ASP A 98 8.34 9.52 8.67
C ASP A 98 8.19 10.83 7.87
N HIS A 99 8.09 10.74 6.55
CA HIS A 99 7.82 11.91 5.70
C HIS A 99 6.49 12.60 6.05
N ILE A 100 5.43 11.84 6.27
CA ILE A 100 4.12 12.37 6.66
C ILE A 100 4.21 13.19 7.94
N ARG A 101 4.91 12.69 8.95
CA ARG A 101 5.04 13.33 10.25
C ARG A 101 5.83 14.65 10.21
N HIS A 102 6.77 14.76 9.26
CA HIS A 102 7.63 15.93 9.12
C HIS A 102 7.13 16.93 8.05
N MET A 103 6.05 16.63 7.37
CA MET A 103 5.52 17.50 6.32
C MET A 103 4.84 18.73 6.89
N PRO A 104 5.21 19.95 6.47
CA PRO A 104 4.50 21.17 6.86
C PRO A 104 3.03 21.12 6.43
N ALA A 105 2.14 21.66 7.25
CA ALA A 105 0.70 21.59 7.01
C ALA A 105 0.28 22.20 5.65
N GLU A 106 0.90 23.30 5.25
CA GLU A 106 0.64 24.00 3.98
C GLU A 106 1.05 23.18 2.76
N GLU A 107 2.07 22.33 2.88
CA GLU A 107 2.53 21.47 1.77
C GLU A 107 1.49 20.46 1.31
N TRP A 108 0.60 20.04 2.20
CA TRP A 108 -0.46 19.09 1.87
C TRP A 108 -1.41 19.60 0.80
N PHE A 109 -1.56 20.91 0.67
CA PHE A 109 -2.47 21.55 -0.28
C PHE A 109 -1.79 21.90 -1.61
N THR A 110 -0.51 21.59 -1.76
CA THR A 110 0.24 21.81 -2.99
C THR A 110 0.04 20.67 -3.99
N LYS A 111 0.39 20.94 -5.24
CA LYS A 111 0.31 20.02 -6.37
C LYS A 111 1.22 18.81 -6.16
N HIS A 112 0.71 17.59 -6.43
CA HIS A 112 1.56 16.42 -6.56
C HIS A 112 2.14 16.28 -7.98
N SER A 113 3.14 15.40 -8.17
CA SER A 113 3.93 15.35 -9.41
C SER A 113 3.16 14.86 -10.64
N VAL A 114 2.09 14.09 -10.45
CA VAL A 114 1.35 13.44 -11.55
C VAL A 114 0.30 14.36 -12.18
N VAL A 115 -0.10 15.44 -11.51
CA VAL A 115 -1.03 16.42 -12.06
C VAL A 115 -0.26 17.59 -12.69
N SER A 116 -0.70 18.05 -13.87
CA SER A 116 -0.12 19.24 -14.50
C SER A 116 -0.48 20.52 -13.73
N ALA A 117 0.30 21.59 -13.91
CA ALA A 117 -0.01 22.89 -13.32
C ALA A 117 -1.36 23.45 -13.82
N GLU A 118 -1.67 23.24 -15.10
CA GLU A 118 -2.93 23.66 -15.70
C GLU A 118 -4.14 22.93 -15.11
N ASP A 119 -4.05 21.60 -14.97
CA ASP A 119 -5.12 20.80 -14.40
C ASP A 119 -5.30 21.08 -12.91
N PHE A 120 -4.18 21.26 -12.18
CA PHE A 120 -4.24 21.62 -10.77
C PHE A 120 -4.91 22.98 -10.55
N ALA A 121 -4.69 23.96 -11.42
CA ALA A 121 -5.38 25.25 -11.35
C ALA A 121 -6.91 25.14 -11.51
N LYS A 122 -7.35 24.17 -12.32
CA LYS A 122 -8.78 23.88 -12.53
C LYS A 122 -9.36 23.01 -11.40
N GLU A 123 -8.56 22.11 -10.85
CA GLU A 123 -8.96 21.10 -9.87
C GLU A 123 -7.98 21.07 -8.68
N PRO A 124 -8.00 22.11 -7.81
CA PRO A 124 -7.01 22.26 -6.72
C PRO A 124 -7.12 21.17 -5.63
N HIS A 125 -8.19 20.37 -5.65
CA HIS A 125 -8.31 19.18 -4.80
C HIS A 125 -7.37 18.04 -5.21
N ARG A 126 -6.75 18.09 -6.39
CA ARG A 126 -5.73 17.16 -6.84
C ARG A 126 -4.37 17.50 -6.24
N ASN A 127 -4.35 17.59 -4.93
CA ASN A 127 -3.22 17.95 -4.09
C ASN A 127 -2.59 16.72 -3.43
N LYS A 128 -1.52 16.94 -2.67
CA LYS A 128 -0.81 15.87 -1.94
C LYS A 128 -1.68 15.20 -0.88
N LEU A 129 -2.56 15.95 -0.22
CA LEU A 129 -3.48 15.40 0.77
C LEU A 129 -4.42 14.37 0.15
N ASN A 130 -4.92 14.64 -1.05
CA ASN A 130 -5.77 13.70 -1.78
C ASN A 130 -5.06 12.35 -2.04
N ILE A 131 -3.76 12.38 -2.33
CA ILE A 131 -2.97 11.13 -2.47
C ILE A 131 -2.97 10.36 -1.16
N LEU A 132 -2.71 10.99 -0.02
CA LEU A 132 -2.72 10.32 1.29
C LEU A 132 -4.09 9.73 1.62
N VAL A 133 -5.16 10.47 1.39
CA VAL A 133 -6.54 9.99 1.63
C VAL A 133 -6.84 8.77 0.77
N ASN A 134 -6.52 8.82 -0.52
CA ASN A 134 -6.74 7.71 -1.44
C ASN A 134 -5.93 6.46 -1.05
N ARG A 135 -4.68 6.62 -0.64
CA ARG A 135 -3.84 5.50 -0.21
C ARG A 135 -4.30 4.90 1.11
N THR A 136 -4.78 5.71 2.03
CA THR A 136 -5.40 5.24 3.28
C THR A 136 -6.64 4.39 2.99
N ASN A 137 -7.50 4.86 2.10
CA ASN A 137 -8.69 4.11 1.67
C ASN A 137 -8.31 2.80 0.97
N HIS A 138 -7.27 2.80 0.15
CA HIS A 138 -6.75 1.62 -0.54
C HIS A 138 -6.25 0.57 0.45
N HIS A 139 -5.53 0.97 1.50
CA HIS A 139 -5.12 0.07 2.58
C HIS A 139 -6.34 -0.55 3.27
N SER A 140 -7.34 0.24 3.59
CA SER A 140 -8.58 -0.23 4.23
C SER A 140 -9.34 -1.23 3.35
N TYR A 141 -9.42 -0.97 2.05
CA TYR A 141 -10.09 -1.84 1.07
C TYR A 141 -9.43 -3.23 1.02
N HIS A 142 -8.12 -3.29 0.86
CA HIS A 142 -7.41 -4.57 0.79
C HIS A 142 -7.28 -5.25 2.15
N LEU A 143 -7.24 -4.51 3.25
CA LEU A 143 -7.33 -5.08 4.59
C LEU A 143 -8.61 -5.89 4.76
N GLY A 144 -9.74 -5.36 4.28
CA GLY A 144 -11.01 -6.09 4.29
C GLY A 144 -10.94 -7.43 3.55
N GLN A 145 -10.27 -7.47 2.41
CA GLN A 145 -10.06 -8.73 1.66
C GLN A 145 -9.12 -9.69 2.40
N LEU A 146 -8.02 -9.19 2.96
CA LEU A 146 -7.05 -9.98 3.71
C LEU A 146 -7.66 -10.64 4.97
N MET A 147 -8.66 -10.02 5.58
CA MET A 147 -9.35 -10.56 6.75
C MET A 147 -9.99 -11.93 6.50
N TYR A 148 -10.34 -12.25 5.25
CA TYR A 148 -10.88 -13.57 4.91
C TYR A 148 -9.86 -14.69 5.12
N LEU A 149 -8.56 -14.40 5.04
CA LEU A 149 -7.51 -15.40 5.31
C LEU A 149 -7.47 -15.84 6.78
N ALA A 150 -7.78 -14.92 7.70
CA ALA A 150 -7.84 -15.23 9.14
C ALA A 150 -9.02 -16.14 9.49
N LYS A 151 -10.14 -16.04 8.78
CA LYS A 151 -11.35 -16.85 9.02
C LYS A 151 -11.20 -18.32 8.61
N GLN A 152 -10.30 -18.63 7.68
CA GLN A 152 -10.06 -20.01 7.23
C GLN A 152 -9.43 -20.90 8.32
N LYS A 153 -8.98 -20.30 9.42
CA LYS A 153 -8.34 -21.01 10.54
C LYS A 153 -9.32 -21.73 11.47
N SER A 154 -10.62 -21.41 11.39
CA SER A 154 -11.65 -21.94 12.30
C SER A 154 -12.43 -23.14 11.75
N GLU A 155 -12.13 -23.59 10.54
CA GLU A 155 -12.82 -24.70 9.87
C GLU A 155 -11.98 -25.99 9.74
N SER A 156 -10.83 -26.01 10.39
CA SER A 156 -9.94 -27.19 10.40
C SER A 156 -9.92 -27.90 11.75
#